data_14d57d820d1a7a7f8a56e64e7851e4a9
#
_entry.id   14d57d820d1a7a7f8a56e64e7851e4a9
#
_cell.length_a   1.000
_cell.length_b   1.000
_cell.length_c   1.000
_cell.angle_alpha   90.00
_cell.angle_beta   90.00
_cell.angle_gamma   90.00
#
_symmetry.space_group_name_H-M   'P 1'
#
loop_
_entity.id
_entity.type
_entity.pdbx_description
1 polymer ?
#
loop_
_entity_poly.entity_id
_entity_poly.type
_entity_poly.pdbx_seq_one_letter_code
_entity_poly.pdbx_strand_id
1 'polypeptide(L)'
;KGLMGAVAALLLLMSLLAPARAELVQFVYTSDQHYGITRKAFRGLDKVSSREVNAAMVQAINTLPGISLPEDGGVRAGQPVQWADAVISTGDIANRMEGTDERLIPSATECWDLFEKQYINGVSLKDRVGKAAEVLAIPGNHDVTNAVGFYKAMTPAKDNGSLLAMYNRANNTSLAPEAFDAKRDKVFLNREYGGVRLLFVQMWPDSAARAWLDAQLANVPSGKPVLLFTHDQPDIEAKHLINPNGSGDINAKDKFENLVSDVSSVQKAKEIPVKEHRELAAFLKKHPSIVAYFHGNENYNEFYTWGGPDNDIAMPVFRVDSPMKGNASSKDEKLLSFQVVSIDTDARKMTVREALWNADPKHPAITWGESKTIGF
;
A
#
# COMPACT_ATOMS: atom_id res chain seq x y z
N LYS A 1 -28.01 -56.60 -22.68
CA LYS A 1 -28.38 -55.44 -21.78
C LYS A 1 -27.21 -54.91 -20.93
N GLY A 2 -25.94 -55.21 -21.24
CA GLY A 2 -24.78 -54.83 -20.43
C GLY A 2 -23.83 -53.80 -21.06
N LEU A 3 -24.05 -53.37 -22.33
CA LEU A 3 -23.07 -52.49 -23.01
C LEU A 3 -23.46 -50.98 -23.05
N MET A 4 -24.69 -50.64 -22.71
CA MET A 4 -25.14 -49.23 -22.69
C MET A 4 -24.85 -48.48 -21.38
N GLY A 5 -24.56 -49.18 -20.29
CA GLY A 5 -24.28 -48.55 -18.99
C GLY A 5 -22.84 -48.02 -18.82
N ALA A 6 -21.88 -48.59 -19.56
CA ALA A 6 -20.45 -48.21 -19.39
C ALA A 6 -20.07 -46.94 -20.16
N VAL A 7 -20.77 -46.60 -21.25
CA VAL A 7 -20.47 -45.41 -22.09
C VAL A 7 -21.00 -44.13 -21.43
N ALA A 8 -22.13 -44.22 -20.70
CA ALA A 8 -22.68 -43.05 -19.99
C ALA A 8 -21.83 -42.60 -18.77
N ALA A 9 -21.17 -43.55 -18.09
CA ALA A 9 -20.30 -43.24 -16.94
C ALA A 9 -18.96 -42.59 -17.37
N LEU A 10 -18.45 -42.92 -18.57
CA LEU A 10 -17.21 -42.37 -19.09
C LEU A 10 -17.38 -40.93 -19.61
N LEU A 11 -18.58 -40.56 -20.08
CA LEU A 11 -18.89 -39.19 -20.52
C LEU A 11 -19.17 -38.25 -19.36
N LEU A 12 -19.56 -38.73 -18.19
CA LEU A 12 -19.77 -37.91 -17.00
C LEU A 12 -18.44 -37.55 -16.24
N LEU A 13 -17.39 -38.36 -16.42
CA LEU A 13 -16.08 -38.06 -15.79
C LEU A 13 -15.22 -37.10 -16.62
N MET A 14 -15.53 -36.90 -17.91
CA MET A 14 -14.81 -35.92 -18.74
C MET A 14 -15.30 -34.46 -18.60
N SER A 15 -16.41 -34.24 -17.94
CA SER A 15 -16.97 -32.88 -17.75
C SER A 15 -16.46 -32.12 -16.51
N LEU A 16 -15.55 -32.70 -15.72
CA LEU A 16 -15.08 -32.11 -14.48
C LEU A 16 -13.64 -31.55 -14.53
N LEU A 17 -12.99 -31.58 -15.67
CA LEU A 17 -11.71 -30.92 -15.89
C LEU A 17 -11.90 -29.77 -16.89
N ALA A 18 -12.72 -28.78 -16.52
CA ALA A 18 -12.55 -27.48 -17.13
C ALA A 18 -11.13 -27.03 -16.74
N PRO A 19 -10.24 -26.68 -17.70
CA PRO A 19 -8.95 -26.13 -17.34
C PRO A 19 -9.19 -24.96 -16.41
N ALA A 20 -8.52 -24.95 -15.26
CA ALA A 20 -8.54 -23.81 -14.37
C ALA A 20 -8.17 -22.60 -15.24
N ARG A 21 -9.15 -21.72 -15.45
CA ARG A 21 -8.93 -20.53 -16.29
C ARG A 21 -7.88 -19.69 -15.57
N ALA A 22 -6.83 -19.29 -16.31
CA ALA A 22 -5.80 -18.39 -15.79
C ALA A 22 -6.45 -17.27 -14.97
N GLU A 23 -6.12 -17.20 -13.70
CA GLU A 23 -6.66 -16.15 -12.85
C GLU A 23 -5.76 -14.93 -12.96
N LEU A 24 -6.22 -13.98 -13.76
CA LEU A 24 -5.57 -12.67 -13.89
C LEU A 24 -6.03 -11.79 -12.73
N VAL A 25 -5.07 -11.22 -12.03
CA VAL A 25 -5.30 -10.22 -10.96
C VAL A 25 -4.77 -8.88 -11.41
N GLN A 26 -5.53 -7.81 -11.19
CA GLN A 26 -5.09 -6.47 -11.50
C GLN A 26 -5.52 -5.50 -10.41
N PHE A 27 -4.59 -4.63 -9.95
CA PHE A 27 -4.90 -3.60 -8.97
C PHE A 27 -4.09 -2.33 -9.21
N VAL A 28 -4.58 -1.23 -8.63
CA VAL A 28 -3.88 0.06 -8.61
C VAL A 28 -3.21 0.21 -7.25
N TYR A 29 -1.96 0.68 -7.25
CA TYR A 29 -1.20 0.91 -6.04
C TYR A 29 -0.79 2.37 -5.90
N THR A 30 -1.09 2.95 -4.75
CA THR A 30 -0.84 4.34 -4.37
C THR A 30 -0.33 4.42 -2.94
N SER A 31 0.18 5.58 -2.52
CA SER A 31 0.56 5.89 -1.15
C SER A 31 0.68 7.41 -0.95
N ASP A 32 0.84 7.85 0.28
CA ASP A 32 1.31 9.19 0.63
C ASP A 32 0.44 10.33 0.10
N GLN A 33 -0.87 10.24 0.32
CA GLN A 33 -1.85 11.24 -0.12
C GLN A 33 -1.67 12.59 0.56
N HIS A 34 -1.16 12.61 1.79
CA HIS A 34 -0.84 13.79 2.59
C HIS A 34 -1.89 14.90 2.54
N TYR A 35 -3.13 14.57 2.86
CA TYR A 35 -4.15 15.60 3.07
C TYR A 35 -3.69 16.56 4.17
N GLY A 36 -3.90 17.86 3.93
CA GLY A 36 -3.50 18.91 4.87
C GLY A 36 -2.26 19.70 4.47
N ILE A 37 -1.62 19.39 3.34
CA ILE A 37 -0.58 20.25 2.77
C ILE A 37 -0.98 20.79 1.40
N THR A 38 -0.20 21.74 0.89
CA THR A 38 -0.33 22.28 -0.46
C THR A 38 0.84 21.87 -1.32
N ARG A 39 0.58 21.54 -2.58
CA ARG A 39 1.62 21.36 -3.59
C ARG A 39 2.03 22.73 -4.14
N LYS A 40 3.34 22.96 -4.29
CA LYS A 40 3.88 24.25 -4.71
C LYS A 40 3.33 24.69 -6.07
N ALA A 41 3.31 23.78 -7.04
CA ALA A 41 2.78 24.02 -8.37
C ALA A 41 2.06 22.76 -8.89
N PHE A 42 0.93 22.94 -9.55
CA PHE A 42 0.18 21.87 -10.18
C PHE A 42 -0.68 22.42 -11.32
N ARG A 43 -0.47 21.93 -12.55
CA ARG A 43 -1.23 22.32 -13.75
C ARG A 43 -1.31 23.83 -13.97
N GLY A 44 -0.18 24.53 -13.74
CA GLY A 44 -0.08 25.97 -13.92
C GLY A 44 -0.64 26.80 -12.78
N LEU A 45 -1.11 26.18 -11.69
CA LEU A 45 -1.56 26.86 -10.48
C LEU A 45 -0.53 26.70 -9.36
N ASP A 46 -0.38 27.76 -8.54
CA ASP A 46 0.48 27.73 -7.35
C ASP A 46 -0.31 27.37 -6.08
N LYS A 47 0.37 26.74 -5.12
CA LYS A 47 -0.17 26.39 -3.80
C LYS A 47 -1.49 25.61 -3.85
N VAL A 48 -1.53 24.61 -4.72
CA VAL A 48 -2.74 23.80 -4.95
C VAL A 48 -2.94 22.85 -3.76
N SER A 49 -4.16 22.78 -3.27
CA SER A 49 -4.52 21.98 -2.10
C SER A 49 -4.36 20.47 -2.37
N SER A 50 -4.06 19.71 -1.32
CA SER A 50 -4.02 18.24 -1.39
C SER A 50 -5.36 17.65 -1.85
N ARG A 51 -6.47 18.29 -1.52
CA ARG A 51 -7.81 17.90 -1.98
C ARG A 51 -7.93 17.93 -3.51
N GLU A 52 -7.42 18.99 -4.15
CA GLU A 52 -7.48 19.15 -5.61
C GLU A 52 -6.54 18.18 -6.33
N VAL A 53 -5.32 18.03 -5.83
CA VAL A 53 -4.33 17.13 -6.44
C VAL A 53 -4.77 15.67 -6.32
N ASN A 54 -5.24 15.23 -5.14
CA ASN A 54 -5.76 13.87 -4.96
C ASN A 54 -7.03 13.63 -5.78
N ALA A 55 -7.93 14.61 -5.90
CA ALA A 55 -9.09 14.49 -6.78
C ALA A 55 -8.68 14.26 -8.24
N ALA A 56 -7.65 14.96 -8.71
CA ALA A 56 -7.13 14.77 -10.06
C ALA A 56 -6.49 13.39 -10.25
N MET A 57 -5.79 12.86 -9.24
CA MET A 57 -5.25 11.49 -9.29
C MET A 57 -6.38 10.45 -9.33
N VAL A 58 -7.41 10.60 -8.50
CA VAL A 58 -8.58 9.69 -8.53
C VAL A 58 -9.29 9.75 -9.89
N GLN A 59 -9.44 10.95 -10.48
CA GLN A 59 -9.97 11.06 -11.84
C GLN A 59 -9.12 10.27 -12.84
N ALA A 60 -7.80 10.40 -12.78
CA ALA A 60 -6.89 9.65 -13.65
C ALA A 60 -7.03 8.13 -13.43
N ILE A 61 -7.10 7.66 -12.18
CA ILE A 61 -7.38 6.25 -11.85
C ILE A 61 -8.68 5.79 -12.51
N ASN A 62 -9.73 6.60 -12.45
CA ASN A 62 -11.04 6.27 -13.03
C ASN A 62 -11.04 6.23 -14.57
N THR A 63 -10.02 6.79 -15.23
CA THR A 63 -9.87 6.71 -16.70
C THR A 63 -9.12 5.47 -17.17
N LEU A 64 -8.55 4.66 -16.25
CA LEU A 64 -7.79 3.46 -16.61
C LEU A 64 -8.55 2.47 -17.52
N PRO A 65 -9.86 2.20 -17.32
CA PRO A 65 -10.58 1.29 -18.20
C PRO A 65 -10.53 1.75 -19.66
N GLY A 66 -10.04 0.87 -20.53
CA GLY A 66 -9.87 1.12 -21.97
C GLY A 66 -8.49 1.68 -22.36
N ILE A 67 -7.65 2.10 -21.40
CA ILE A 67 -6.27 2.48 -21.70
C ILE A 67 -5.45 1.20 -21.92
N SER A 68 -4.73 1.11 -23.04
CA SER A 68 -3.85 -0.02 -23.31
C SER A 68 -2.61 0.03 -22.43
N LEU A 69 -2.27 -1.11 -21.84
CA LEU A 69 -0.97 -1.34 -21.21
C LEU A 69 0.15 -1.24 -22.24
N PRO A 70 1.38 -0.89 -21.88
CA PRO A 70 2.47 -0.77 -22.82
C PRO A 70 2.86 -2.13 -23.41
N GLU A 71 3.49 -2.12 -24.59
CA GLU A 71 4.06 -3.29 -25.27
C GLU A 71 5.42 -3.67 -24.65
N ASP A 72 5.45 -3.92 -23.35
CA ASP A 72 6.66 -4.17 -22.55
C ASP A 72 6.99 -5.67 -22.36
N GLY A 73 6.22 -6.55 -23.00
CA GLY A 73 6.36 -8.00 -22.86
C GLY A 73 5.92 -8.56 -21.51
N GLY A 74 5.35 -7.71 -20.65
CA GLY A 74 4.82 -8.11 -19.34
C GLY A 74 3.44 -8.72 -19.41
N VAL A 75 2.87 -9.01 -18.24
CA VAL A 75 1.52 -9.57 -18.11
C VAL A 75 0.52 -8.61 -18.77
N ARG A 76 -0.28 -9.11 -19.72
CA ARG A 76 -1.26 -8.33 -20.50
C ARG A 76 -0.69 -7.18 -21.32
N ALA A 77 0.59 -7.21 -21.70
CA ALA A 77 1.19 -6.18 -22.56
C ALA A 77 0.31 -5.89 -23.79
N GLY A 78 0.11 -4.62 -24.15
CA GLY A 78 -0.73 -4.15 -25.23
C GLY A 78 -2.24 -4.31 -25.04
N GLN A 79 -2.70 -4.98 -23.99
CA GLN A 79 -4.13 -5.18 -23.72
C GLN A 79 -4.70 -3.98 -22.95
N PRO A 80 -5.97 -3.63 -23.16
CA PRO A 80 -6.60 -2.59 -22.37
C PRO A 80 -6.74 -3.00 -20.89
N VAL A 81 -6.58 -2.05 -19.99
CA VAL A 81 -7.05 -2.19 -18.61
C VAL A 81 -8.57 -2.32 -18.64
N GLN A 82 -9.11 -3.39 -18.08
CA GLN A 82 -10.56 -3.64 -18.09
C GLN A 82 -11.18 -3.55 -16.71
N TRP A 83 -10.41 -3.90 -15.67
CA TRP A 83 -10.84 -3.91 -14.28
C TRP A 83 -9.66 -3.59 -13.36
N ALA A 84 -9.96 -3.33 -12.08
CA ALA A 84 -9.01 -3.44 -10.99
C ALA A 84 -9.71 -4.09 -9.80
N ASP A 85 -9.15 -5.15 -9.24
CA ASP A 85 -9.72 -5.85 -8.10
C ASP A 85 -9.68 -4.98 -6.84
N ALA A 86 -8.64 -4.14 -6.73
CA ALA A 86 -8.48 -3.22 -5.63
C ALA A 86 -7.76 -1.93 -6.06
N VAL A 87 -7.95 -0.87 -5.26
CA VAL A 87 -7.10 0.31 -5.21
C VAL A 87 -6.49 0.37 -3.81
N ILE A 88 -5.17 0.38 -3.74
CA ILE A 88 -4.41 0.21 -2.50
C ILE A 88 -3.70 1.51 -2.13
N SER A 89 -3.78 1.90 -0.85
CA SER A 89 -2.96 2.96 -0.26
C SER A 89 -2.19 2.42 0.95
N THR A 90 -0.88 2.62 0.95
CA THR A 90 -0.02 2.18 2.06
C THR A 90 0.26 3.28 3.09
N GLY A 91 -0.60 4.28 3.19
CA GLY A 91 -0.58 5.20 4.32
C GLY A 91 -0.14 6.61 4.00
N ASP A 92 0.15 7.36 5.04
CA ASP A 92 0.36 8.80 5.02
C ASP A 92 -0.82 9.54 4.35
N ILE A 93 -2.02 9.14 4.76
CA ILE A 93 -3.27 9.76 4.33
C ILE A 93 -3.36 11.16 4.91
N ALA A 94 -3.24 11.31 6.24
CA ALA A 94 -3.11 12.59 6.89
C ALA A 94 -1.65 13.07 6.86
N ASN A 95 -1.43 14.38 6.67
CA ASN A 95 -0.07 14.92 6.82
C ASN A 95 0.27 15.25 8.27
N ARG A 96 -0.73 15.50 9.13
CA ARG A 96 -0.57 15.78 10.55
C ARG A 96 -1.76 15.26 11.35
N MET A 97 -1.49 14.95 12.61
CA MET A 97 -2.55 14.52 13.53
C MET A 97 -3.40 15.70 13.98
N GLU A 98 -2.77 16.84 14.31
CA GLU A 98 -3.46 18.03 14.80
C GLU A 98 -3.95 18.93 13.67
N GLY A 99 -5.22 19.34 13.74
CA GLY A 99 -5.74 20.47 12.97
C GLY A 99 -5.37 21.80 13.62
N THR A 100 -5.29 22.87 12.84
CA THR A 100 -5.19 24.24 13.35
C THR A 100 -6.04 25.21 12.52
N ASP A 101 -6.94 25.94 13.19
CA ASP A 101 -7.78 26.94 12.53
C ASP A 101 -6.93 28.11 12.00
N GLU A 102 -5.89 28.52 12.73
CA GLU A 102 -5.00 29.62 12.35
C GLU A 102 -4.27 29.36 11.02
N ARG A 103 -3.99 28.11 10.70
CA ARG A 103 -3.24 27.71 9.50
C ARG A 103 -4.09 26.96 8.50
N LEU A 104 -5.37 26.75 8.76
CA LEU A 104 -6.30 25.98 7.93
C LEU A 104 -5.75 24.55 7.64
N ILE A 105 -5.12 23.93 8.64
CA ILE A 105 -4.62 22.58 8.56
C ILE A 105 -5.70 21.64 9.09
N PRO A 106 -6.24 20.74 8.29
CA PRO A 106 -7.25 19.79 8.74
C PRO A 106 -6.65 18.78 9.73
N SER A 107 -7.46 18.35 10.67
CA SER A 107 -7.13 17.27 11.61
C SER A 107 -6.98 15.91 10.88
N ALA A 108 -6.45 14.92 11.57
CA ALA A 108 -6.37 13.55 11.03
C ALA A 108 -7.75 13.00 10.65
N THR A 109 -8.78 13.28 11.45
CA THR A 109 -10.16 12.88 11.15
C THR A 109 -10.68 13.53 9.86
N GLU A 110 -10.50 14.83 9.70
CA GLU A 110 -10.92 15.55 8.48
C GLU A 110 -10.13 15.07 7.24
N CYS A 111 -8.85 14.72 7.42
CA CYS A 111 -8.04 14.12 6.34
C CYS A 111 -8.60 12.76 5.93
N TRP A 112 -9.01 11.93 6.90
CA TRP A 112 -9.66 10.66 6.62
C TRP A 112 -11.01 10.85 5.89
N ASP A 113 -11.84 11.80 6.31
CA ASP A 113 -13.11 12.11 5.66
C ASP A 113 -12.90 12.53 4.18
N LEU A 114 -11.83 13.27 3.90
CA LEU A 114 -11.46 13.62 2.52
C LEU A 114 -11.02 12.38 1.73
N PHE A 115 -10.24 11.49 2.32
CA PHE A 115 -9.84 10.23 1.69
C PHE A 115 -11.06 9.33 1.44
N GLU A 116 -11.94 9.18 2.42
CA GLU A 116 -13.16 8.41 2.27
C GLU A 116 -14.01 8.95 1.11
N LYS A 117 -14.21 10.27 1.06
CA LYS A 117 -14.97 10.90 0.00
C LYS A 117 -14.34 10.71 -1.38
N GLN A 118 -13.04 10.87 -1.50
CA GLN A 118 -12.37 10.91 -2.81
C GLN A 118 -11.95 9.52 -3.30
N TYR A 119 -11.41 8.66 -2.42
CA TYR A 119 -10.95 7.32 -2.80
C TYR A 119 -12.03 6.27 -2.59
N ILE A 120 -12.54 6.13 -1.36
CA ILE A 120 -13.48 5.04 -1.04
C ILE A 120 -14.78 5.20 -1.83
N ASN A 121 -15.31 6.43 -1.87
CA ASN A 121 -16.56 6.75 -2.54
C ASN A 121 -16.38 7.32 -3.95
N GLY A 122 -15.17 7.76 -4.31
CA GLY A 122 -14.89 8.43 -5.59
C GLY A 122 -14.26 7.54 -6.65
N VAL A 123 -13.63 6.41 -6.26
CA VAL A 123 -13.12 5.41 -7.21
C VAL A 123 -14.30 4.68 -7.85
N SER A 124 -14.37 4.71 -9.19
CA SER A 124 -15.45 4.10 -9.97
C SER A 124 -15.05 2.82 -10.69
N LEU A 125 -13.81 2.34 -10.47
CA LEU A 125 -13.32 1.10 -11.06
C LEU A 125 -14.19 -0.09 -10.64
N LYS A 126 -14.24 -1.08 -11.52
CA LYS A 126 -14.89 -2.36 -11.24
C LYS A 126 -13.86 -3.46 -11.10
N ASP A 127 -14.15 -4.43 -10.26
CA ASP A 127 -13.39 -5.66 -10.16
C ASP A 127 -13.68 -6.60 -11.36
N ARG A 128 -13.00 -7.74 -11.40
CA ARG A 128 -13.14 -8.77 -12.46
C ARG A 128 -14.55 -9.34 -12.58
N VAL A 129 -15.42 -9.18 -11.58
CA VAL A 129 -16.81 -9.68 -11.59
C VAL A 129 -17.84 -8.55 -11.71
N GLY A 130 -17.37 -7.31 -11.95
CA GLY A 130 -18.21 -6.13 -12.18
C GLY A 130 -18.72 -5.41 -10.94
N LYS A 131 -18.26 -5.81 -9.74
CA LYS A 131 -18.51 -5.07 -8.50
C LYS A 131 -17.57 -3.86 -8.39
N ALA A 132 -17.86 -2.94 -7.47
CA ALA A 132 -16.92 -1.87 -7.18
C ALA A 132 -15.58 -2.44 -6.68
N ALA A 133 -14.47 -1.89 -7.21
CA ALA A 133 -13.13 -2.22 -6.73
C ALA A 133 -13.00 -1.90 -5.24
N GLU A 134 -12.38 -2.78 -4.47
CA GLU A 134 -12.16 -2.54 -3.05
C GLU A 134 -11.07 -1.49 -2.85
N VAL A 135 -11.32 -0.47 -2.01
CA VAL A 135 -10.27 0.47 -1.61
C VAL A 135 -9.70 0.03 -0.28
N LEU A 136 -8.42 -0.34 -0.27
CA LEU A 136 -7.68 -0.82 0.88
C LEU A 136 -6.69 0.24 1.36
N ALA A 137 -6.62 0.45 2.67
CA ALA A 137 -5.70 1.41 3.26
C ALA A 137 -5.09 0.86 4.57
N ILE A 138 -3.81 1.13 4.77
CA ILE A 138 -3.11 0.95 6.05
C ILE A 138 -2.45 2.28 6.45
N PRO A 139 -2.19 2.53 7.74
CA PRO A 139 -1.59 3.79 8.17
C PRO A 139 -0.08 3.86 7.87
N GLY A 140 0.39 5.07 7.58
CA GLY A 140 1.79 5.44 7.57
C GLY A 140 2.19 6.20 8.85
N ASN A 141 3.46 6.68 8.91
CA ASN A 141 3.98 7.37 10.09
C ASN A 141 3.27 8.70 10.37
N HIS A 142 2.80 9.39 9.35
CA HIS A 142 2.00 10.61 9.50
C HIS A 142 0.59 10.36 10.05
N ASP A 143 0.02 9.19 9.79
CA ASP A 143 -1.26 8.77 10.36
C ASP A 143 -1.16 8.32 11.82
N VAL A 144 0.05 7.93 12.26
CA VAL A 144 0.29 7.41 13.60
C VAL A 144 0.80 8.49 14.54
N THR A 145 1.92 9.13 14.23
CA THR A 145 2.59 10.01 15.20
C THR A 145 3.41 11.13 14.60
N ASN A 146 3.70 11.14 13.31
CA ASN A 146 4.60 12.14 12.76
C ASN A 146 4.08 13.57 12.98
N ALA A 147 4.99 14.43 13.42
CA ALA A 147 4.73 15.83 13.70
C ALA A 147 3.58 16.10 14.71
N VAL A 148 3.24 15.11 15.53
CA VAL A 148 2.33 15.28 16.65
C VAL A 148 2.90 16.31 17.61
N GLY A 149 2.08 17.28 18.03
CA GLY A 149 2.54 18.39 18.87
C GLY A 149 3.38 19.41 18.13
N PHE A 150 3.43 19.42 16.81
CA PHE A 150 4.17 20.40 16.03
C PHE A 150 3.56 21.81 16.14
N TYR A 151 2.25 21.92 16.10
CA TYR A 151 1.51 23.18 16.22
C TYR A 151 0.83 23.34 17.56
N LYS A 152 0.31 22.28 18.15
CA LYS A 152 -0.30 22.25 19.47
C LYS A 152 -0.01 20.94 20.17
N ALA A 153 0.01 20.94 21.51
CA ALA A 153 0.17 19.71 22.27
C ALA A 153 -0.99 18.74 21.98
N MET A 154 -0.65 17.48 21.77
CA MET A 154 -1.59 16.38 21.54
C MET A 154 -1.19 15.14 22.32
N THR A 155 -2.16 14.28 22.56
CA THR A 155 -1.93 12.95 23.12
C THR A 155 -2.13 11.93 22.00
N PRO A 156 -1.07 11.40 21.36
CA PRO A 156 -1.21 10.57 20.15
C PRO A 156 -2.13 9.36 20.32
N ALA A 157 -2.11 8.73 21.49
CA ALA A 157 -2.99 7.59 21.81
C ALA A 157 -4.49 7.94 21.84
N LYS A 158 -4.85 9.23 21.88
CA LYS A 158 -6.24 9.72 21.93
C LYS A 158 -6.65 10.50 20.70
N ASP A 159 -5.67 11.17 20.07
CA ASP A 159 -5.90 12.13 18.99
C ASP A 159 -5.55 11.53 17.59
N ASN A 160 -5.70 10.23 17.42
CA ASN A 160 -5.29 9.48 16.23
C ASN A 160 -6.48 9.07 15.35
N GLY A 161 -7.35 10.02 15.02
CA GLY A 161 -8.62 9.75 14.33
C GLY A 161 -8.50 8.98 13.01
N SER A 162 -7.51 9.26 12.17
CA SER A 162 -7.31 8.51 10.90
C SER A 162 -6.91 7.05 11.17
N LEU A 163 -6.01 6.80 12.12
CA LEU A 163 -5.60 5.44 12.50
C LEU A 163 -6.78 4.62 13.04
N LEU A 164 -7.60 5.21 13.93
CA LEU A 164 -8.81 4.58 14.43
C LEU A 164 -9.81 4.27 13.32
N ALA A 165 -10.01 5.19 12.40
CA ALA A 165 -10.92 4.99 11.27
C ALA A 165 -10.45 3.85 10.36
N MET A 166 -9.15 3.79 10.06
CA MET A 166 -8.56 2.68 9.30
C MET A 166 -8.72 1.34 10.04
N TYR A 167 -8.48 1.32 11.36
CA TYR A 167 -8.67 0.12 12.17
C TYR A 167 -10.12 -0.37 12.14
N ASN A 168 -11.07 0.53 12.36
CA ASN A 168 -12.49 0.20 12.32
C ASN A 168 -12.92 -0.35 10.97
N ARG A 169 -12.45 0.27 9.88
CA ARG A 169 -12.73 -0.20 8.52
C ARG A 169 -12.09 -1.56 8.25
N ALA A 170 -10.83 -1.75 8.62
CA ALA A 170 -10.09 -3.00 8.41
C ALA A 170 -10.75 -4.20 9.09
N ASN A 171 -11.28 -3.98 10.29
CA ASN A 171 -11.86 -5.01 11.14
C ASN A 171 -13.40 -5.05 11.10
N ASN A 172 -14.04 -4.18 10.32
CA ASN A 172 -15.50 -4.03 10.27
C ASN A 172 -16.08 -3.80 11.68
N THR A 173 -15.49 -2.88 12.43
CA THR A 173 -15.86 -2.51 13.80
C THR A 173 -16.24 -1.04 13.88
N SER A 174 -16.76 -0.62 15.04
CA SER A 174 -17.07 0.77 15.38
C SER A 174 -16.50 1.10 16.75
N LEU A 175 -15.23 0.77 16.97
CA LEU A 175 -14.57 1.02 18.24
C LEU A 175 -14.53 2.52 18.51
N ALA A 176 -14.92 2.92 19.71
CA ALA A 176 -14.88 4.32 20.14
C ALA A 176 -13.43 4.74 20.48
N PRO A 177 -13.10 6.04 20.38
CA PRO A 177 -11.74 6.53 20.66
C PRO A 177 -11.21 6.12 22.05
N GLU A 178 -12.08 6.08 23.07
CA GLU A 178 -11.70 5.76 24.44
C GLU A 178 -11.36 4.27 24.64
N ALA A 179 -11.88 3.41 23.76
CA ALA A 179 -11.65 1.96 23.79
C ALA A 179 -10.48 1.52 22.90
N PHE A 180 -10.05 2.39 21.98
CA PHE A 180 -8.96 2.12 21.05
C PHE A 180 -7.60 2.25 21.73
N ASP A 181 -6.74 1.25 21.53
CA ASP A 181 -5.35 1.25 21.98
C ASP A 181 -4.42 1.01 20.80
N ALA A 182 -3.73 2.06 20.34
CA ALA A 182 -2.87 2.02 19.16
C ALA A 182 -1.74 0.97 19.25
N LYS A 183 -1.33 0.55 20.45
CA LYS A 183 -0.33 -0.52 20.62
C LYS A 183 -0.91 -1.92 20.47
N ARG A 184 -2.18 -2.11 20.85
CA ARG A 184 -2.88 -3.38 20.75
C ARG A 184 -3.61 -3.52 19.42
N ASP A 185 -4.33 -2.47 19.04
CA ASP A 185 -5.30 -2.48 17.94
C ASP A 185 -4.61 -2.09 16.63
N LYS A 186 -3.86 -3.03 16.07
CA LYS A 186 -3.04 -2.82 14.87
C LYS A 186 -3.85 -3.03 13.60
N VAL A 187 -3.56 -2.22 12.57
CA VAL A 187 -4.19 -2.33 11.25
C VAL A 187 -3.45 -3.35 10.42
N PHE A 188 -3.98 -4.58 10.38
CA PHE A 188 -3.49 -5.65 9.53
C PHE A 188 -4.64 -6.14 8.63
N LEU A 189 -4.35 -6.39 7.36
CA LEU A 189 -5.33 -6.87 6.40
C LEU A 189 -4.84 -8.12 5.69
N ASN A 190 -5.76 -9.04 5.43
CA ASN A 190 -5.56 -10.20 4.57
C ASN A 190 -6.65 -10.20 3.51
N ARG A 191 -6.27 -10.17 2.23
CA ARG A 191 -7.19 -10.25 1.09
C ARG A 191 -6.68 -11.28 0.10
N GLU A 192 -7.60 -11.89 -0.60
CA GLU A 192 -7.26 -12.84 -1.68
C GLU A 192 -8.06 -12.50 -2.93
N TYR A 193 -7.37 -12.35 -4.04
CA TYR A 193 -7.94 -12.15 -5.37
C TYR A 193 -7.29 -13.12 -6.33
N GLY A 194 -8.10 -13.95 -7.02
CA GLY A 194 -7.58 -14.82 -8.08
C GLY A 194 -6.40 -15.71 -7.67
N GLY A 195 -6.42 -16.24 -6.44
CA GLY A 195 -5.33 -17.07 -5.95
C GLY A 195 -4.06 -16.31 -5.54
N VAL A 196 -4.06 -14.99 -5.62
CA VAL A 196 -2.99 -14.13 -5.09
C VAL A 196 -3.38 -13.64 -3.71
N ARG A 197 -2.54 -13.83 -2.72
CA ARG A 197 -2.76 -13.32 -1.37
C ARG A 197 -2.05 -11.99 -1.17
N LEU A 198 -2.77 -11.00 -0.69
CA LEU A 198 -2.27 -9.68 -0.33
C LEU A 198 -2.31 -9.56 1.19
N LEU A 199 -1.13 -9.41 1.81
CA LEU A 199 -0.98 -9.19 3.24
C LEU A 199 -0.50 -7.77 3.49
N PHE A 200 -1.19 -7.08 4.38
CA PHE A 200 -0.90 -5.70 4.74
C PHE A 200 -0.56 -5.62 6.21
N VAL A 201 0.52 -4.96 6.53
CA VAL A 201 0.88 -4.62 7.91
C VAL A 201 1.16 -3.13 8.01
N GLN A 202 0.60 -2.48 9.02
CA GLN A 202 0.85 -1.05 9.27
C GLN A 202 2.32 -0.78 9.47
N MET A 203 2.78 0.37 9.04
CA MET A 203 4.14 0.84 9.18
C MET A 203 5.17 -0.14 8.60
N TRP A 204 5.62 -1.10 9.39
CA TRP A 204 6.70 -2.02 9.06
C TRP A 204 6.49 -3.38 9.73
N PRO A 205 7.03 -4.50 9.17
CA PRO A 205 6.89 -5.83 9.76
C PRO A 205 7.77 -6.01 11.02
N ASP A 206 7.41 -5.36 12.14
CA ASP A 206 8.00 -5.57 13.45
C ASP A 206 7.71 -6.98 14.00
N SER A 207 8.15 -7.33 15.21
CA SER A 207 8.00 -8.69 15.72
C SER A 207 6.53 -9.11 15.87
N ALA A 208 5.66 -8.19 16.27
CA ALA A 208 4.22 -8.47 16.36
C ALA A 208 3.58 -8.68 14.99
N ALA A 209 3.96 -7.86 14.00
CA ALA A 209 3.51 -8.02 12.61
C ALA A 209 4.04 -9.33 12.01
N ARG A 210 5.31 -9.69 12.24
CA ARG A 210 5.86 -10.97 11.77
C ARG A 210 5.15 -12.18 12.39
N ALA A 211 4.77 -12.11 13.67
CA ALA A 211 3.97 -13.17 14.31
C ALA A 211 2.58 -13.32 13.68
N TRP A 212 1.92 -12.20 13.37
CA TRP A 212 0.64 -12.22 12.67
C TRP A 212 0.80 -12.77 11.23
N LEU A 213 1.82 -12.33 10.51
CA LEU A 213 2.15 -12.83 9.16
C LEU A 213 2.41 -14.33 9.17
N ASP A 214 3.18 -14.87 10.14
CA ASP A 214 3.41 -16.32 10.29
C ASP A 214 2.08 -17.09 10.36
N ALA A 215 1.13 -16.61 11.14
CA ALA A 215 -0.19 -17.23 11.26
C ALA A 215 -0.99 -17.18 9.95
N GLN A 216 -0.88 -16.09 9.18
CA GLN A 216 -1.55 -15.97 7.88
C GLN A 216 -0.89 -16.89 6.84
N LEU A 217 0.43 -16.98 6.85
CA LEU A 217 1.22 -17.75 5.88
C LEU A 217 1.13 -19.26 6.09
N ALA A 218 0.85 -19.71 7.32
CA ALA A 218 0.68 -21.14 7.64
C ALA A 218 -0.40 -21.82 6.80
N ASN A 219 -1.39 -21.08 6.31
CA ASN A 219 -2.51 -21.58 5.52
C ASN A 219 -2.43 -21.22 4.03
N VAL A 220 -1.28 -20.71 3.55
CA VAL A 220 -1.10 -20.42 2.12
C VAL A 220 -0.77 -21.72 1.39
N PRO A 221 -1.56 -22.13 0.41
CA PRO A 221 -1.26 -23.32 -0.40
C PRO A 221 0.10 -23.16 -1.11
N SER A 222 0.82 -24.25 -1.26
CA SER A 222 2.09 -24.27 -2.00
C SER A 222 1.91 -23.71 -3.40
N GLY A 223 2.83 -22.85 -3.84
CA GLY A 223 2.83 -22.25 -5.17
C GLY A 223 1.92 -21.03 -5.35
N LYS A 224 1.14 -20.63 -4.34
CA LYS A 224 0.38 -19.38 -4.36
C LYS A 224 1.26 -18.19 -3.97
N PRO A 225 1.31 -17.12 -4.78
CA PRO A 225 2.10 -15.94 -4.46
C PRO A 225 1.44 -15.10 -3.38
N VAL A 226 2.28 -14.54 -2.51
CA VAL A 226 1.90 -13.57 -1.49
C VAL A 226 2.60 -12.25 -1.79
N LEU A 227 1.87 -11.15 -1.76
CA LEU A 227 2.41 -9.80 -1.84
C LEU A 227 2.31 -9.15 -0.46
N LEU A 228 3.41 -8.57 0.00
CA LEU A 228 3.49 -7.88 1.29
C LEU A 228 3.43 -6.37 1.07
N PHE A 229 2.48 -5.71 1.71
CA PHE A 229 2.27 -4.27 1.66
C PHE A 229 2.55 -3.65 3.03
N THR A 230 3.37 -2.61 3.04
CA THR A 230 3.75 -1.86 4.23
C THR A 230 3.80 -0.37 3.90
N HIS A 231 4.00 0.47 4.89
CA HIS A 231 4.28 1.88 4.62
C HIS A 231 5.77 2.12 4.39
N ASP A 232 6.61 1.62 5.27
CA ASP A 232 8.05 1.81 5.24
C ASP A 232 8.79 0.80 4.35
N GLN A 233 9.93 1.22 3.87
CA GLN A 233 10.89 0.39 3.15
C GLN A 233 11.42 -0.77 4.02
N PRO A 234 11.96 -1.86 3.42
CA PRO A 234 12.50 -2.98 4.19
C PRO A 234 13.61 -2.58 5.18
N ASP A 235 14.43 -1.60 4.81
CA ASP A 235 15.48 -0.99 5.63
C ASP A 235 14.99 0.27 6.35
N ILE A 236 13.95 0.09 7.15
CA ILE A 236 13.26 1.16 7.89
C ILE A 236 14.21 2.08 8.65
N GLU A 237 13.90 3.37 8.67
CA GLU A 237 14.65 4.36 9.43
C GLU A 237 14.52 4.16 10.95
N ALA A 238 15.59 4.48 11.68
CA ALA A 238 15.65 4.33 13.14
C ALA A 238 14.51 5.05 13.86
N LYS A 239 14.13 6.25 13.41
CA LYS A 239 13.05 7.05 14.01
C LYS A 239 11.67 6.39 13.94
N HIS A 240 11.47 5.43 13.05
CA HIS A 240 10.23 4.67 12.93
C HIS A 240 10.23 3.38 13.77
N LEU A 241 11.36 3.00 14.34
CA LEU A 241 11.49 1.82 15.21
C LEU A 241 11.72 2.16 16.68
N ILE A 242 12.50 3.21 16.94
CA ILE A 242 12.97 3.51 18.29
C ILE A 242 12.72 4.96 18.66
N ASN A 243 12.35 5.19 19.93
CA ASN A 243 12.32 6.53 20.49
C ASN A 243 13.74 6.94 20.95
N PRO A 244 14.40 7.92 20.30
CA PRO A 244 15.76 8.30 20.64
C PRO A 244 15.89 8.91 22.04
N ASN A 245 14.80 9.41 22.62
CA ASN A 245 14.80 10.09 23.92
C ASN A 245 14.41 9.20 25.10
N GLY A 246 13.81 8.04 24.85
CA GLY A 246 13.42 7.07 25.86
C GLY A 246 12.31 7.46 26.82
N SER A 247 11.77 8.66 26.66
CA SER A 247 10.68 9.16 27.50
C SER A 247 9.35 8.50 27.18
N GLY A 248 9.21 7.97 25.97
CA GLY A 248 7.92 7.55 25.40
C GLY A 248 7.07 8.72 24.90
N ASP A 249 7.53 9.95 25.13
CA ASP A 249 6.87 11.16 24.66
C ASP A 249 7.18 11.37 23.18
N ILE A 250 6.16 11.75 22.42
CA ILE A 250 6.26 12.04 21.01
C ILE A 250 6.01 13.51 20.78
N ASN A 251 7.00 14.16 20.19
CA ASN A 251 6.93 15.56 19.84
C ASN A 251 7.87 15.86 18.66
N ALA A 252 7.72 17.05 18.06
CA ALA A 252 8.49 17.46 16.89
C ALA A 252 10.01 17.45 17.08
N LYS A 253 10.50 17.53 18.33
CA LYS A 253 11.94 17.49 18.65
C LYS A 253 12.48 16.08 18.63
N ASP A 254 11.69 15.13 19.11
CA ASP A 254 12.11 13.73 19.26
C ASP A 254 12.15 12.99 17.93
N LYS A 255 11.32 13.41 16.99
CA LYS A 255 11.16 12.79 15.65
C LYS A 255 10.95 11.28 15.70
N PHE A 256 10.33 10.81 16.77
CA PHE A 256 9.86 9.44 16.87
C PHE A 256 8.51 9.37 16.17
N GLU A 257 8.42 8.58 15.10
CA GLU A 257 7.29 8.59 14.17
C GLU A 257 6.49 7.29 14.17
N ASN A 258 6.67 6.44 15.18
CA ASN A 258 5.93 5.19 15.30
C ASN A 258 5.55 4.86 16.75
N LEU A 259 4.32 5.23 17.13
CA LEU A 259 3.75 4.89 18.44
C LEU A 259 3.40 3.40 18.57
N VAL A 260 3.23 2.71 17.46
CA VAL A 260 2.67 1.35 17.41
C VAL A 260 3.73 0.26 17.25
N SER A 261 5.02 0.61 17.10
CA SER A 261 6.10 -0.37 17.09
C SER A 261 6.23 -1.07 18.45
N ASP A 262 6.48 -2.36 18.43
CA ASP A 262 6.85 -3.14 19.61
C ASP A 262 8.35 -2.99 19.95
N VAL A 263 9.13 -2.37 19.07
CA VAL A 263 10.54 -2.08 19.29
C VAL A 263 10.67 -0.66 19.87
N SER A 264 10.95 -0.58 21.16
CA SER A 264 11.16 0.69 21.85
C SER A 264 12.39 0.57 22.73
N SER A 265 13.52 1.14 22.31
CA SER A 265 14.73 1.22 23.12
C SER A 265 15.53 2.47 22.81
N VAL A 266 15.91 3.21 23.84
CA VAL A 266 16.84 4.34 23.77
C VAL A 266 18.27 3.86 23.62
N GLN A 267 18.57 2.75 24.26
CA GLN A 267 19.92 2.17 24.26
C GLN A 267 20.11 1.42 22.95
N LYS A 268 21.16 1.72 22.19
CA LYS A 268 21.53 1.05 20.94
C LYS A 268 20.80 1.51 19.67
N ALA A 269 20.50 2.82 19.60
CA ALA A 269 19.84 3.43 18.42
C ALA A 269 20.49 3.08 17.05
N LYS A 270 21.75 2.67 17.00
CA LYS A 270 22.44 2.24 15.79
C LYS A 270 22.37 0.73 15.53
N GLU A 271 22.22 -0.07 16.59
CA GLU A 271 22.25 -1.55 16.48
C GLU A 271 20.87 -2.13 16.22
N ILE A 272 19.82 -1.55 16.81
CA ILE A 272 18.45 -2.06 16.71
C ILE A 272 17.93 -2.10 15.27
N PRO A 273 18.07 -1.04 14.45
CA PRO A 273 17.61 -1.11 13.07
C PRO A 273 18.26 -2.25 12.29
N VAL A 274 19.57 -2.41 12.37
CA VAL A 274 20.30 -3.49 11.67
C VAL A 274 19.85 -4.87 12.15
N LYS A 275 19.61 -5.03 13.46
CA LYS A 275 19.06 -6.28 14.01
C LYS A 275 17.67 -6.56 13.42
N GLU A 276 16.79 -5.57 13.45
CA GLU A 276 15.43 -5.72 12.92
C GLU A 276 15.42 -5.98 11.40
N HIS A 277 16.33 -5.34 10.64
CA HIS A 277 16.48 -5.64 9.22
C HIS A 277 16.93 -7.11 8.99
N ARG A 278 17.82 -7.66 9.83
CA ARG A 278 18.21 -9.09 9.78
C ARG A 278 17.05 -10.02 10.13
N GLU A 279 16.25 -9.65 11.14
CA GLU A 279 15.06 -10.41 11.51
C GLU A 279 14.02 -10.41 10.36
N LEU A 280 13.84 -9.28 9.66
CA LEU A 280 12.99 -9.23 8.48
C LEU A 280 13.57 -10.09 7.35
N ALA A 281 14.87 -10.00 7.05
CA ALA A 281 15.50 -10.82 6.03
C ALA A 281 15.37 -12.33 6.33
N ALA A 282 15.59 -12.74 7.58
CA ALA A 282 15.39 -14.11 8.02
C ALA A 282 13.92 -14.56 7.88
N PHE A 283 12.98 -13.70 8.24
CA PHE A 283 11.56 -13.97 8.07
C PHE A 283 11.19 -14.18 6.60
N LEU A 284 11.63 -13.29 5.69
CA LEU A 284 11.35 -13.40 4.26
C LEU A 284 11.98 -14.65 3.64
N LYS A 285 13.19 -15.03 4.05
CA LYS A 285 13.82 -16.30 3.64
C LYS A 285 13.04 -17.54 4.09
N LYS A 286 12.45 -17.49 5.29
CA LYS A 286 11.59 -18.55 5.81
C LYS A 286 10.28 -18.69 5.00
N HIS A 287 9.81 -17.60 4.40
CA HIS A 287 8.54 -17.55 3.69
C HIS A 287 8.70 -17.20 2.21
N PRO A 288 9.23 -18.11 1.38
CA PRO A 288 9.48 -17.86 -0.05
C PRO A 288 8.20 -17.65 -0.88
N SER A 289 7.02 -17.89 -0.30
CA SER A 289 5.74 -17.52 -0.92
C SER A 289 5.53 -16.00 -1.00
N ILE A 290 6.21 -15.21 -0.16
CA ILE A 290 6.25 -13.74 -0.28
C ILE A 290 7.18 -13.41 -1.45
N VAL A 291 6.59 -13.01 -2.57
CA VAL A 291 7.33 -12.82 -3.84
C VAL A 291 7.64 -11.36 -4.14
N ALA A 292 7.01 -10.42 -3.44
CA ALA A 292 7.25 -8.99 -3.60
C ALA A 292 6.87 -8.19 -2.35
N TYR A 293 7.55 -7.06 -2.18
CA TYR A 293 7.36 -6.10 -1.11
C TYR A 293 6.97 -4.74 -1.71
N PHE A 294 5.87 -4.14 -1.24
CA PHE A 294 5.34 -2.86 -1.70
C PHE A 294 5.35 -1.84 -0.57
N HIS A 295 5.85 -0.63 -0.83
CA HIS A 295 5.89 0.44 0.18
C HIS A 295 5.79 1.86 -0.41
N GLY A 296 5.47 2.84 0.45
CA GLY A 296 5.49 4.27 0.16
C GLY A 296 6.62 5.00 0.88
N ASN A 297 6.28 5.98 1.73
CA ASN A 297 7.10 6.77 2.65
C ASN A 297 8.16 7.66 2.00
N GLU A 298 9.00 7.15 1.10
CA GLU A 298 10.11 7.88 0.47
C GLU A 298 9.68 8.83 -0.65
N ASN A 299 8.42 8.76 -1.07
CA ASN A 299 7.76 9.68 -1.98
C ASN A 299 8.39 9.78 -3.39
N TYR A 300 8.78 8.67 -4.00
CA TYR A 300 9.14 8.58 -5.42
C TYR A 300 8.99 7.15 -5.95
N ASN A 301 8.73 7.02 -7.24
CA ASN A 301 8.62 5.71 -7.88
C ASN A 301 10.00 5.07 -8.05
N GLU A 302 10.13 3.81 -7.65
CA GLU A 302 11.33 3.01 -7.88
C GLU A 302 11.03 1.52 -7.79
N PHE A 303 11.65 0.74 -8.70
CA PHE A 303 11.60 -0.71 -8.70
C PHE A 303 13.01 -1.26 -8.45
N TYR A 304 13.23 -1.83 -7.29
CA TYR A 304 14.56 -2.29 -6.89
C TYR A 304 14.55 -3.69 -6.30
N THR A 305 15.71 -4.19 -5.95
CA THR A 305 15.87 -5.46 -5.23
C THR A 305 16.55 -5.17 -3.89
N TRP A 306 15.88 -5.54 -2.81
CA TRP A 306 16.47 -5.44 -1.48
C TRP A 306 17.31 -6.68 -1.17
N GLY A 307 18.60 -6.46 -0.88
CA GLY A 307 19.56 -7.52 -0.58
C GLY A 307 19.58 -7.95 0.89
N GLY A 308 18.84 -7.26 1.76
CA GLY A 308 19.03 -7.38 3.21
C GLY A 308 20.32 -6.71 3.68
N PRO A 309 20.53 -6.60 5.00
CA PRO A 309 21.73 -5.96 5.56
C PRO A 309 23.02 -6.74 5.27
N ASP A 310 22.93 -8.02 5.01
CA ASP A 310 24.06 -8.92 4.78
C ASP A 310 24.17 -9.36 3.29
N ASN A 311 23.37 -8.79 2.38
CA ASN A 311 23.28 -9.12 0.95
C ASN A 311 23.03 -10.60 0.66
N ASP A 312 22.18 -11.23 1.46
CA ASP A 312 21.90 -12.67 1.41
C ASP A 312 20.44 -13.01 1.06
N ILE A 313 19.68 -12.01 0.58
CA ILE A 313 18.32 -12.13 0.05
C ILE A 313 18.20 -11.31 -1.24
N ALA A 314 17.22 -11.64 -2.07
CA ALA A 314 16.90 -10.88 -3.29
C ALA A 314 15.40 -10.65 -3.36
N MET A 315 14.88 -9.72 -2.53
CA MET A 315 13.46 -9.40 -2.48
C MET A 315 13.13 -8.31 -3.50
N PRO A 316 12.25 -8.58 -4.47
CA PRO A 316 11.72 -7.54 -5.35
C PRO A 316 10.91 -6.51 -4.55
N VAL A 317 11.23 -5.25 -4.69
CA VAL A 317 10.59 -4.14 -3.97
C VAL A 317 10.06 -3.10 -4.95
N PHE A 318 8.85 -2.63 -4.67
CA PHE A 318 8.13 -1.65 -5.47
C PHE A 318 7.72 -0.48 -4.57
N ARG A 319 8.35 0.67 -4.79
CA ARG A 319 8.04 1.92 -4.12
C ARG A 319 7.23 2.80 -5.05
N VAL A 320 6.18 3.44 -4.51
CA VAL A 320 5.29 4.31 -5.28
C VAL A 320 5.50 5.79 -4.94
N ASP A 321 5.24 6.66 -5.91
CA ASP A 321 5.30 8.12 -5.74
C ASP A 321 4.15 8.65 -4.86
N SER A 322 4.34 9.88 -4.37
CA SER A 322 3.34 10.66 -3.62
C SER A 322 2.72 11.75 -4.51
N PRO A 323 1.40 11.90 -4.55
CA PRO A 323 0.79 13.01 -5.28
C PRO A 323 1.15 14.38 -4.70
N MET A 324 1.56 14.44 -3.43
CA MET A 324 1.77 15.71 -2.73
C MET A 324 3.24 16.04 -2.48
N LYS A 325 3.99 15.12 -1.89
CA LYS A 325 5.39 15.35 -1.50
C LYS A 325 6.39 15.03 -2.59
N GLY A 326 6.15 14.02 -3.39
CA GLY A 326 6.93 13.47 -4.47
C GLY A 326 8.35 13.97 -4.63
N ASN A 327 9.37 13.19 -4.30
CA ASN A 327 10.75 13.66 -4.30
C ASN A 327 11.22 14.12 -5.71
N ALA A 328 10.87 13.38 -6.76
CA ALA A 328 11.10 13.76 -8.14
C ALA A 328 9.94 14.62 -8.69
N SER A 329 8.70 14.19 -8.47
CA SER A 329 7.51 14.83 -9.01
C SER A 329 7.22 16.22 -8.42
N SER A 330 7.79 16.57 -7.26
CA SER A 330 7.71 17.95 -6.75
C SER A 330 8.54 18.95 -7.57
N LYS A 331 9.54 18.48 -8.29
CA LYS A 331 10.40 19.27 -9.18
C LYS A 331 9.87 19.29 -10.60
N ASP A 332 9.28 18.19 -11.04
CA ASP A 332 8.63 18.06 -12.35
C ASP A 332 7.29 17.31 -12.17
N GLU A 333 6.19 18.04 -12.23
CA GLU A 333 4.85 17.47 -12.05
C GLU A 333 4.45 16.42 -13.11
N LYS A 334 5.18 16.32 -14.20
CA LYS A 334 4.97 15.30 -15.24
C LYS A 334 5.37 13.90 -14.77
N LEU A 335 6.14 13.82 -13.68
CA LEU A 335 6.56 12.57 -13.04
C LEU A 335 5.57 12.07 -11.97
N LEU A 336 4.44 12.76 -11.78
CA LEU A 336 3.38 12.28 -10.88
C LEU A 336 2.86 10.94 -11.36
N SER A 337 2.96 9.93 -10.49
CA SER A 337 2.63 8.56 -10.87
C SER A 337 1.89 7.78 -9.78
N PHE A 338 1.23 6.73 -10.19
CA PHE A 338 0.79 5.59 -9.37
C PHE A 338 1.19 4.31 -10.12
N GLN A 339 0.99 3.15 -9.51
CA GLN A 339 1.36 1.90 -10.16
C GLN A 339 0.12 1.08 -10.55
N VAL A 340 0.20 0.40 -11.69
CA VAL A 340 -0.75 -0.63 -12.14
C VAL A 340 -0.03 -1.98 -12.10
N VAL A 341 -0.58 -2.90 -11.33
CA VAL A 341 -0.03 -4.24 -11.15
C VAL A 341 -0.91 -5.26 -11.84
N SER A 342 -0.31 -6.10 -12.67
CA SER A 342 -0.98 -7.20 -13.37
C SER A 342 -0.28 -8.51 -13.04
N ILE A 343 -1.04 -9.54 -12.64
CA ILE A 343 -0.53 -10.84 -12.23
C ILE A 343 -1.25 -11.93 -13.03
N ASP A 344 -0.47 -12.84 -13.56
CA ASP A 344 -0.95 -14.08 -14.16
C ASP A 344 -0.45 -15.26 -13.31
N THR A 345 -1.36 -15.88 -12.58
CA THR A 345 -1.03 -16.97 -11.65
C THR A 345 -0.63 -18.26 -12.37
N ASP A 346 -1.14 -18.51 -13.58
CA ASP A 346 -0.77 -19.69 -14.36
C ASP A 346 0.62 -19.52 -14.99
N ALA A 347 0.88 -18.34 -15.58
CA ALA A 347 2.21 -17.99 -16.09
C ALA A 347 3.23 -17.73 -14.97
N ARG A 348 2.79 -17.65 -13.72
CA ARG A 348 3.62 -17.31 -12.55
C ARG A 348 4.44 -16.02 -12.75
N LYS A 349 3.77 -14.98 -13.22
CA LYS A 349 4.38 -13.69 -13.55
C LYS A 349 3.58 -12.54 -12.95
N MET A 350 4.29 -11.54 -12.48
CA MET A 350 3.74 -10.23 -12.09
C MET A 350 4.46 -9.14 -12.83
N THR A 351 3.71 -8.15 -13.34
CA THR A 351 4.27 -6.93 -13.94
C THR A 351 3.72 -5.73 -13.19
N VAL A 352 4.63 -4.89 -12.71
CA VAL A 352 4.33 -3.58 -12.11
C VAL A 352 4.69 -2.50 -13.11
N ARG A 353 3.80 -1.55 -13.31
CA ARG A 353 3.96 -0.45 -14.28
C ARG A 353 3.70 0.88 -13.62
N GLU A 354 4.59 1.81 -13.85
CA GLU A 354 4.39 3.20 -13.47
C GLU A 354 3.42 3.87 -14.45
N ALA A 355 2.32 4.40 -13.93
CA ALA A 355 1.32 5.15 -14.67
C ALA A 355 1.50 6.64 -14.39
N LEU A 356 2.11 7.36 -15.34
CA LEU A 356 2.33 8.80 -15.30
C LEU A 356 1.01 9.51 -15.65
N TRP A 357 0.29 9.98 -14.64
CA TRP A 357 -1.06 10.50 -14.81
C TRP A 357 -1.14 12.00 -15.08
N ASN A 358 -0.01 12.69 -15.03
CA ASN A 358 0.09 14.12 -15.28
C ASN A 358 1.22 14.47 -16.28
N ALA A 359 1.58 13.52 -17.17
CA ALA A 359 2.66 13.69 -18.14
C ALA A 359 2.43 14.88 -19.10
N ASP A 360 1.18 15.19 -19.43
CA ASP A 360 0.77 16.46 -20.03
C ASP A 360 -0.17 17.20 -19.09
N PRO A 361 0.33 18.20 -18.34
CA PRO A 361 -0.51 18.95 -17.40
C PRO A 361 -1.67 19.74 -18.05
N LYS A 362 -1.57 20.04 -19.36
CA LYS A 362 -2.64 20.77 -20.09
C LYS A 362 -3.71 19.82 -20.64
N HIS A 363 -3.32 18.61 -20.99
CA HIS A 363 -4.23 17.58 -21.51
C HIS A 363 -3.98 16.28 -20.74
N PRO A 364 -4.43 16.19 -19.48
CA PRO A 364 -4.10 15.06 -18.62
C PRO A 364 -4.54 13.74 -19.23
N ALA A 365 -3.57 12.88 -19.50
CA ALA A 365 -3.76 11.52 -19.96
C ALA A 365 -2.71 10.62 -19.30
N ILE A 366 -3.05 9.36 -19.09
CA ILE A 366 -2.09 8.39 -18.57
C ILE A 366 -1.12 8.00 -19.68
N THR A 367 0.15 8.11 -19.38
CA THR A 367 1.24 7.51 -20.15
C THR A 367 2.01 6.53 -19.25
N TRP A 368 2.83 5.69 -19.84
CA TRP A 368 3.56 4.67 -19.10
C TRP A 368 5.01 5.05 -18.92
N GLY A 369 5.50 4.96 -17.69
CA GLY A 369 6.89 5.11 -17.30
C GLY A 369 7.60 3.77 -17.22
N GLU A 370 8.27 3.52 -16.09
CA GLU A 370 9.00 2.28 -15.83
C GLU A 370 8.07 1.08 -15.75
N SER A 371 8.53 -0.08 -16.22
CA SER A 371 7.87 -1.37 -15.98
C SER A 371 8.87 -2.44 -15.53
N LYS A 372 8.42 -3.34 -14.65
CA LYS A 372 9.22 -4.49 -14.20
C LYS A 372 8.37 -5.73 -14.11
N THR A 373 8.82 -6.79 -14.77
CA THR A 373 8.21 -8.11 -14.68
C THR A 373 9.09 -9.02 -13.81
N ILE A 374 8.47 -9.72 -12.87
CA ILE A 374 9.09 -10.78 -12.08
C ILE A 374 8.36 -12.09 -12.27
N GLY A 375 9.09 -13.21 -12.16
CA GLY A 375 8.53 -14.55 -12.02
C GLY A 375 8.51 -14.98 -10.55
N PHE A 376 7.67 -15.94 -10.17
CA PHE A 376 7.57 -16.47 -8.81
C PHE A 376 7.24 -17.95 -8.76
#